data_541737c584d76a278539b55664a71629
#
_entry.id   541737c584d76a278539b55664a71629
#
_cell.length_a   1.000
_cell.length_b   1.000
_cell.length_c   1.000
_cell.angle_alpha   90.00
_cell.angle_beta   90.00
_cell.angle_gamma   90.00
#
_symmetry.space_group_name_H-M   'P 1'
#
loop_
_entity.id
_entity.type
_entity.pdbx_description
1 polymer ?
#
loop_
_entity_poly.entity_id
_entity_poly.type
_entity_poly.pdbx_seq_one_letter_code
_entity_poly.pdbx_strand_id
1 'polypeptide(L)'
;MLIKVRNWIYSSLILFRQSVRQSLFLGMLYITIILFIPILPVLQFFSPITIFLYPFIVIIYIHFYRELDSKKNFDIKYIFNLLKVKFRPLLFIGGLTFIFSTILSMVFYADLVPKTEEIKSITEFSQKYQFTFIKLILISIPFIMATWFSPMLIFYNQYEAMKAIKSSLAGTLMFSIPLLLVWVILTGSFVVIILLATFFFSLLTFLGQNSISFLTSLFLLVSFTAYISILFIFQYVTYKDIFEASKIKL
;
A
#
# COMPACT_ATOMS: atom_id res chain seq x y z
N MET A 1 23.88 5.28 2.37
CA MET A 1 22.57 4.69 2.76
C MET A 1 21.63 5.75 3.33
N LEU A 2 21.95 6.41 4.44
CA LEU A 2 21.08 7.42 5.08
C LEU A 2 20.70 8.59 4.17
N ILE A 3 21.58 9.01 3.27
CA ILE A 3 21.32 10.07 2.28
C ILE A 3 20.16 9.64 1.35
N LYS A 4 20.12 8.39 0.90
CA LYS A 4 19.01 7.88 0.06
C LYS A 4 17.70 7.87 0.83
N VAL A 5 17.69 7.37 2.07
CA VAL A 5 16.52 7.37 2.95
C VAL A 5 15.95 8.78 3.10
N ARG A 6 16.80 9.76 3.45
CA ARG A 6 16.40 11.16 3.57
C ARG A 6 15.84 11.71 2.27
N ASN A 7 16.49 11.45 1.15
CA ASN A 7 16.04 11.96 -0.15
C ASN A 7 14.69 11.36 -0.57
N TRP A 8 14.47 10.06 -0.34
CA TRP A 8 13.20 9.41 -0.64
C TRP A 8 12.06 9.96 0.20
N ILE A 9 12.26 10.14 1.51
CA ILE A 9 11.26 10.75 2.40
C ILE A 9 10.96 12.19 1.95
N TYR A 10 12.01 12.99 1.74
CA TYR A 10 11.88 14.40 1.37
C TYR A 10 11.15 14.57 0.03
N SER A 11 11.54 13.81 -1.00
CA SER A 11 10.89 13.84 -2.31
C SER A 11 9.42 13.39 -2.22
N SER A 12 9.12 12.37 -1.40
CA SER A 12 7.76 11.91 -1.19
C SER A 12 6.88 12.97 -0.54
N LEU A 13 7.40 13.67 0.47
CA LEU A 13 6.67 14.73 1.16
C LEU A 13 6.47 15.97 0.27
N ILE A 14 7.46 16.33 -0.57
CA ILE A 14 7.31 17.43 -1.53
C ILE A 14 6.19 17.13 -2.53
N LEU A 15 6.20 15.94 -3.16
CA LEU A 15 5.17 15.55 -4.13
C LEU A 15 3.79 15.49 -3.47
N PHE A 16 3.69 14.97 -2.26
CA PHE A 16 2.44 14.99 -1.50
C PHE A 16 1.95 16.42 -1.27
N ARG A 17 2.84 17.31 -0.80
CA ARG A 17 2.50 18.72 -0.53
C ARG A 17 2.06 19.47 -1.79
N GLN A 18 2.62 19.15 -2.95
CA GLN A 18 2.24 19.75 -4.24
C GLN A 18 0.86 19.30 -4.73
N SER A 19 0.37 18.16 -4.27
CA SER A 19 -0.87 17.54 -4.74
C SER A 19 -1.79 17.03 -3.63
N VAL A 20 -1.83 17.69 -2.47
CA VAL A 20 -2.58 17.22 -1.29
C VAL A 20 -4.02 16.84 -1.64
N ARG A 21 -4.74 17.73 -2.33
CA ARG A 21 -6.15 17.49 -2.68
C ARG A 21 -6.33 16.26 -3.57
N GLN A 22 -5.53 16.15 -4.63
CA GLN A 22 -5.58 15.02 -5.57
C GLN A 22 -5.12 13.72 -4.90
N SER A 23 -4.07 13.80 -4.09
CA SER A 23 -3.55 12.66 -3.33
C SER A 23 -4.57 12.12 -2.34
N LEU A 24 -5.24 12.99 -1.59
CA LEU A 24 -6.33 12.57 -0.70
C LEU A 24 -7.50 11.97 -1.45
N PHE A 25 -7.89 12.55 -2.59
CA PHE A 25 -8.94 11.97 -3.43
C PHE A 25 -8.57 10.55 -3.92
N LEU A 26 -7.36 10.40 -4.47
CA LEU A 26 -6.87 9.09 -4.89
C LEU A 26 -6.80 8.11 -3.71
N GLY A 27 -6.18 8.50 -2.58
CA GLY A 27 -6.11 7.66 -1.39
C GLY A 27 -7.49 7.20 -0.90
N MET A 28 -8.49 8.10 -0.89
CA MET A 28 -9.87 7.76 -0.55
C MET A 28 -10.47 6.74 -1.53
N LEU A 29 -10.24 6.94 -2.83
CA LEU A 29 -10.70 6.02 -3.86
C LEU A 29 -10.07 4.61 -3.68
N TYR A 30 -8.77 4.55 -3.35
CA TYR A 30 -8.09 3.29 -3.03
C TYR A 30 -8.74 2.59 -1.82
N ILE A 31 -8.94 3.30 -0.73
CA ILE A 31 -9.56 2.78 0.48
C ILE A 31 -10.96 2.24 0.15
N THR A 32 -11.74 2.98 -0.62
CA THR A 32 -13.09 2.56 -1.03
C THR A 32 -13.04 1.26 -1.83
N ILE A 33 -12.18 1.16 -2.83
CA ILE A 33 -12.11 -0.02 -3.70
C ILE A 33 -11.52 -1.24 -2.96
N ILE A 34 -10.44 -1.05 -2.22
CA ILE A 34 -9.66 -2.19 -1.67
C ILE A 34 -10.14 -2.61 -0.28
N LEU A 35 -10.64 -1.67 0.54
CA LEU A 35 -11.07 -1.98 1.91
C LEU A 35 -12.59 -2.05 2.05
N PHE A 36 -13.34 -1.06 1.55
CA PHE A 36 -14.78 -1.04 1.78
C PHE A 36 -15.54 -2.07 0.94
N ILE A 37 -15.15 -2.30 -0.32
CA ILE A 37 -15.83 -3.31 -1.16
C ILE A 37 -15.80 -4.70 -0.51
N PRO A 38 -14.66 -5.23 -0.01
CA PRO A 38 -14.62 -6.53 0.64
C PRO A 38 -15.38 -6.62 1.97
N ILE A 39 -15.54 -5.50 2.69
CA ILE A 39 -16.21 -5.48 4.00
C ILE A 39 -17.72 -5.44 3.87
N LEU A 40 -18.26 -4.80 2.83
CA LEU A 40 -19.70 -4.67 2.64
C LEU A 40 -20.31 -6.02 2.19
N PRO A 41 -21.29 -6.59 2.94
CA PRO A 41 -21.82 -7.94 2.66
C PRO A 41 -22.34 -8.10 1.23
N VAL A 42 -22.96 -7.05 0.67
CA VAL A 42 -23.50 -7.05 -0.70
C VAL A 42 -22.37 -6.99 -1.76
N LEU A 43 -21.23 -6.37 -1.44
CA LEU A 43 -20.14 -6.12 -2.36
C LEU A 43 -18.95 -7.09 -2.18
N GLN A 44 -18.92 -7.89 -1.12
CA GLN A 44 -17.83 -8.83 -0.86
C GLN A 44 -17.60 -9.85 -2.00
N PHE A 45 -18.64 -10.12 -2.80
CA PHE A 45 -18.55 -10.90 -4.03
C PHE A 45 -17.51 -10.35 -5.02
N PHE A 46 -17.29 -9.03 -4.99
CA PHE A 46 -16.32 -8.35 -5.88
C PHE A 46 -14.89 -8.33 -5.31
N SER A 47 -14.69 -8.81 -4.07
CA SER A 47 -13.36 -8.79 -3.46
C SER A 47 -12.28 -9.52 -4.27
N PRO A 48 -12.51 -10.68 -4.92
CA PRO A 48 -11.54 -11.27 -5.81
C PRO A 48 -11.16 -10.36 -6.97
N ILE A 49 -12.13 -9.63 -7.53
CA ILE A 49 -11.91 -8.71 -8.66
C ILE A 49 -11.00 -7.55 -8.20
N THR A 50 -11.18 -7.01 -7.00
CA THR A 50 -10.33 -5.93 -6.49
C THR A 50 -8.86 -6.36 -6.36
N ILE A 51 -8.62 -7.60 -5.93
CA ILE A 51 -7.27 -8.18 -5.85
C ILE A 51 -6.63 -8.32 -7.24
N PHE A 52 -7.40 -8.82 -8.23
CA PHE A 52 -6.94 -8.89 -9.61
C PHE A 52 -6.62 -7.52 -10.22
N LEU A 53 -7.41 -6.50 -9.86
CA LEU A 53 -7.24 -5.14 -10.36
C LEU A 53 -6.13 -4.36 -9.65
N TYR A 54 -5.61 -4.86 -8.53
CA TYR A 54 -4.56 -4.18 -7.77
C TYR A 54 -3.39 -3.66 -8.61
N PRO A 55 -2.74 -4.44 -9.54
CA PRO A 55 -1.64 -3.93 -10.34
C PRO A 55 -2.03 -2.77 -11.27
N PHE A 56 -3.26 -2.76 -11.77
CA PHE A 56 -3.78 -1.67 -12.60
C PHE A 56 -3.97 -0.39 -11.78
N ILE A 57 -4.52 -0.52 -10.58
CA ILE A 57 -4.69 0.58 -9.64
C ILE A 57 -3.32 1.19 -9.31
N VAL A 58 -2.33 0.36 -8.95
CA VAL A 58 -0.96 0.82 -8.69
C VAL A 58 -0.42 1.65 -9.85
N ILE A 59 -0.58 1.19 -11.09
CA ILE A 59 -0.09 1.92 -12.27
C ILE A 59 -0.78 3.28 -12.42
N ILE A 60 -2.09 3.37 -12.23
CA ILE A 60 -2.82 4.64 -12.32
C ILE A 60 -2.27 5.66 -11.31
N TYR A 61 -2.03 5.23 -10.06
CA TYR A 61 -1.47 6.10 -9.01
C TYR A 61 -0.04 6.53 -9.32
N ILE A 62 0.81 5.56 -9.68
CA ILE A 62 2.21 5.84 -10.01
C ILE A 62 2.33 6.76 -11.23
N HIS A 63 1.48 6.56 -12.24
CA HIS A 63 1.48 7.42 -13.41
C HIS A 63 1.04 8.84 -13.09
N PHE A 64 0.03 9.01 -12.23
CA PHE A 64 -0.37 10.32 -11.75
C PHE A 64 0.81 11.07 -11.12
N TYR A 65 1.54 10.43 -10.19
CA TYR A 65 2.69 11.07 -9.54
C TYR A 65 3.87 11.30 -10.49
N ARG A 66 4.04 10.44 -11.48
CA ARG A 66 5.05 10.62 -12.54
C ARG A 66 4.78 11.85 -13.40
N GLU A 67 3.54 12.04 -13.84
CA GLU A 67 3.15 13.21 -14.62
C GLU A 67 3.25 14.48 -13.78
N LEU A 68 2.86 14.43 -12.51
CA LEU A 68 3.01 15.53 -11.57
C LEU A 68 4.48 15.94 -11.40
N ASP A 69 5.38 14.98 -11.18
CA ASP A 69 6.83 15.21 -11.03
C ASP A 69 7.45 15.78 -12.32
N SER A 70 6.94 15.37 -13.46
CA SER A 70 7.35 15.86 -14.78
C SER A 70 6.67 17.18 -15.20
N LYS A 71 5.79 17.75 -14.36
CA LYS A 71 4.97 18.95 -14.64
C LYS A 71 4.11 18.80 -15.92
N LYS A 72 3.65 17.60 -16.21
CA LYS A 72 2.76 17.29 -17.32
C LYS A 72 1.32 17.17 -16.85
N ASN A 73 0.39 17.35 -17.76
CA ASN A 73 -1.01 17.11 -17.48
C ASN A 73 -1.31 15.60 -17.48
N PHE A 74 -2.06 15.18 -16.47
CA PHE A 74 -2.50 13.80 -16.35
C PHE A 74 -3.54 13.47 -17.42
N ASP A 75 -3.20 12.55 -18.34
CA ASP A 75 -4.09 12.06 -19.38
C ASP A 75 -4.58 10.65 -19.08
N ILE A 76 -5.81 10.55 -18.61
CA ILE A 76 -6.45 9.28 -18.27
C ILE A 76 -6.67 8.39 -19.51
N LYS A 77 -6.95 8.95 -20.68
CA LYS A 77 -7.17 8.18 -21.92
C LYS A 77 -5.87 7.50 -22.37
N TYR A 78 -4.76 8.21 -22.26
CA TYR A 78 -3.44 7.67 -22.56
C TYR A 78 -3.13 6.45 -21.68
N ILE A 79 -3.39 6.55 -20.38
CA ILE A 79 -3.17 5.44 -19.45
C ILE A 79 -4.02 4.23 -19.81
N PHE A 80 -5.32 4.42 -20.04
CA PHE A 80 -6.21 3.31 -20.39
C PHE A 80 -5.79 2.60 -21.68
N ASN A 81 -5.31 3.34 -22.68
CA ASN A 81 -4.80 2.75 -23.91
C ASN A 81 -3.53 1.91 -23.66
N LEU A 82 -2.60 2.41 -22.85
CA LEU A 82 -1.41 1.65 -22.47
C LEU A 82 -1.74 0.43 -21.61
N LEU A 83 -2.69 0.55 -20.68
CA LEU A 83 -3.14 -0.56 -19.84
C LEU A 83 -3.76 -1.68 -20.69
N LYS A 84 -4.49 -1.35 -21.74
CA LYS A 84 -5.02 -2.36 -22.70
C LYS A 84 -3.89 -3.19 -23.33
N VAL A 85 -2.80 -2.54 -23.76
CA VAL A 85 -1.65 -3.21 -24.35
C VAL A 85 -0.93 -4.11 -23.32
N LYS A 86 -0.85 -3.67 -22.07
CA LYS A 86 -0.17 -4.41 -20.98
C LYS A 86 -1.11 -5.24 -20.11
N PHE A 87 -2.35 -5.44 -20.56
CA PHE A 87 -3.39 -6.10 -19.78
C PHE A 87 -2.97 -7.50 -19.31
N ARG A 88 -2.53 -8.36 -20.24
CA ARG A 88 -2.17 -9.75 -19.93
C ARG A 88 -1.08 -9.89 -18.87
N PRO A 89 0.11 -9.26 -18.99
CA PRO A 89 1.14 -9.38 -17.97
C PRO A 89 0.77 -8.76 -16.63
N LEU A 90 -0.04 -7.68 -16.60
CA LEU A 90 -0.55 -7.11 -15.36
C LEU A 90 -1.59 -8.04 -14.70
N LEU A 91 -2.49 -8.62 -15.50
CA LEU A 91 -3.45 -9.60 -14.99
C LEU A 91 -2.75 -10.84 -14.41
N PHE A 92 -1.63 -11.25 -14.97
CA PHE A 92 -0.82 -12.32 -14.39
C PHE A 92 -0.33 -11.99 -12.99
N ILE A 93 0.16 -10.76 -12.74
CA ILE A 93 0.53 -10.30 -11.40
C ILE A 93 -0.69 -10.28 -10.46
N GLY A 94 -1.84 -9.77 -10.94
CA GLY A 94 -3.09 -9.82 -10.18
C GLY A 94 -3.53 -11.23 -9.82
N GLY A 95 -3.41 -12.17 -10.76
CA GLY A 95 -3.69 -13.59 -10.54
C GLY A 95 -2.77 -14.21 -9.50
N LEU A 96 -1.47 -13.94 -9.56
CA LEU A 96 -0.51 -14.37 -8.53
C LEU A 96 -0.87 -13.80 -7.16
N THR A 97 -1.25 -12.52 -7.09
CA THR A 97 -1.67 -11.88 -5.84
C THR A 97 -2.93 -12.54 -5.28
N PHE A 98 -3.88 -12.87 -6.14
CA PHE A 98 -5.10 -13.57 -5.75
C PHE A 98 -4.80 -14.98 -5.22
N ILE A 99 -4.02 -15.78 -5.94
CA ILE A 99 -3.62 -17.14 -5.51
C ILE A 99 -2.90 -17.05 -4.16
N PHE A 100 -1.95 -16.15 -4.02
CA PHE A 100 -1.20 -15.98 -2.79
C PHE A 100 -2.09 -15.60 -1.61
N SER A 101 -3.00 -14.62 -1.79
CA SER A 101 -3.94 -14.20 -0.74
C SER A 101 -4.91 -15.33 -0.35
N THR A 102 -5.34 -16.15 -1.32
CA THR A 102 -6.20 -17.32 -1.06
C THR A 102 -5.46 -18.37 -0.24
N ILE A 103 -4.21 -18.68 -0.60
CA ILE A 103 -3.38 -19.62 0.16
C ILE A 103 -3.15 -19.10 1.58
N LEU A 104 -2.81 -17.84 1.75
CA LEU A 104 -2.67 -17.24 3.08
C LEU A 104 -3.95 -17.34 3.89
N SER A 105 -5.09 -17.01 3.29
CA SER A 105 -6.39 -17.13 3.96
C SER A 105 -6.67 -18.56 4.41
N MET A 106 -6.38 -19.55 3.59
CA MET A 106 -6.58 -20.97 3.94
C MET A 106 -5.65 -21.42 5.07
N VAL A 107 -4.37 -21.03 5.01
CA VAL A 107 -3.36 -21.44 6.02
C VAL A 107 -3.65 -20.82 7.38
N PHE A 108 -4.08 -19.56 7.41
CA PHE A 108 -4.29 -18.83 8.66
C PHE A 108 -5.75 -18.79 9.14
N TYR A 109 -6.69 -19.33 8.34
CA TYR A 109 -8.11 -19.34 8.71
C TYR A 109 -8.37 -19.95 10.08
N ALA A 110 -7.77 -21.11 10.35
CA ALA A 110 -7.95 -21.82 11.62
C ALA A 110 -7.34 -21.05 12.83
N ASP A 111 -6.30 -20.24 12.58
CA ASP A 111 -5.66 -19.43 13.60
C ASP A 111 -6.40 -18.12 13.87
N LEU A 112 -7.09 -17.58 12.86
CA LEU A 112 -7.77 -16.27 12.92
C LEU A 112 -9.23 -16.38 13.36
N VAL A 113 -9.88 -17.52 13.15
CA VAL A 113 -11.25 -17.77 13.64
C VAL A 113 -11.19 -18.43 15.00
N PRO A 114 -11.52 -17.72 16.08
CA PRO A 114 -11.51 -18.31 17.42
C PRO A 114 -12.62 -19.37 17.49
N LYS A 115 -12.26 -20.58 17.86
CA LYS A 115 -13.25 -21.53 18.35
C LYS A 115 -13.73 -21.02 19.69
N THR A 116 -15.02 -20.83 19.84
CA THR A 116 -15.68 -20.20 21.01
C THR A 116 -15.30 -20.84 22.36
N GLU A 117 -14.77 -22.05 22.36
CA GLU A 117 -14.39 -22.80 23.57
C GLU A 117 -12.91 -22.66 23.99
N GLU A 118 -12.05 -22.06 23.14
CA GLU A 118 -10.59 -22.04 23.36
C GLU A 118 -10.07 -20.79 24.07
N ILE A 119 -10.88 -19.73 24.22
CA ILE A 119 -10.40 -18.46 24.82
C ILE A 119 -10.56 -18.52 26.34
N LYS A 120 -9.54 -19.04 27.01
CA LYS A 120 -9.50 -19.12 28.51
C LYS A 120 -9.04 -17.80 29.16
N SER A 121 -8.27 -16.96 28.43
CA SER A 121 -7.82 -15.66 28.96
C SER A 121 -7.53 -14.66 27.84
N ILE A 122 -7.66 -13.36 28.14
CA ILE A 122 -7.32 -12.25 27.23
C ILE A 122 -5.83 -12.30 26.83
N THR A 123 -4.98 -12.76 27.73
CA THR A 123 -3.53 -12.87 27.51
C THR A 123 -3.18 -13.96 26.49
N GLU A 124 -3.79 -15.14 26.59
CA GLU A 124 -3.59 -16.24 25.61
C GLU A 124 -4.10 -15.85 24.22
N PHE A 125 -5.26 -15.19 24.18
CA PHE A 125 -5.81 -14.64 22.95
C PHE A 125 -4.82 -13.66 22.29
N SER A 126 -4.33 -12.68 23.03
CA SER A 126 -3.38 -11.68 22.53
C SER A 126 -2.09 -12.32 22.03
N GLN A 127 -1.49 -13.26 22.75
CA GLN A 127 -0.26 -13.93 22.33
C GLN A 127 -0.44 -14.78 21.07
N LYS A 128 -1.54 -15.54 20.94
CA LYS A 128 -1.85 -16.35 19.76
C LYS A 128 -1.96 -15.47 18.53
N TYR A 129 -2.69 -14.36 18.60
CA TYR A 129 -2.86 -13.42 17.48
C TYR A 129 -1.58 -12.70 17.10
N GLN A 130 -0.78 -12.26 18.07
CA GLN A 130 0.52 -11.65 17.81
C GLN A 130 1.44 -12.60 17.05
N PHE A 131 1.52 -13.86 17.46
CA PHE A 131 2.36 -14.85 16.82
C PHE A 131 1.90 -15.19 15.39
N THR A 132 0.59 -15.36 15.20
CA THR A 132 -0.01 -15.58 13.87
C THR A 132 0.23 -14.40 12.96
N PHE A 133 0.09 -13.16 13.47
CA PHE A 133 0.34 -11.94 12.71
C PHE A 133 1.82 -11.81 12.27
N ILE A 134 2.77 -12.13 13.15
CA ILE A 134 4.20 -12.15 12.82
C ILE A 134 4.50 -13.19 11.73
N LYS A 135 3.96 -14.40 11.82
CA LYS A 135 4.11 -15.42 10.78
C LYS A 135 3.57 -14.95 9.43
N LEU A 136 2.38 -14.36 9.42
CA LEU A 136 1.73 -13.84 8.24
C LEU A 136 2.60 -12.76 7.57
N ILE A 137 3.14 -11.81 8.34
CA ILE A 137 4.08 -10.81 7.83
C ILE A 137 5.31 -11.48 7.21
N LEU A 138 5.98 -12.38 7.93
CA LEU A 138 7.21 -13.01 7.47
C LEU A 138 7.01 -13.79 6.16
N ILE A 139 5.90 -14.52 6.03
CA ILE A 139 5.57 -15.26 4.80
C ILE A 139 5.24 -14.29 3.64
N SER A 140 4.66 -13.13 3.95
CA SER A 140 4.27 -12.14 2.95
C SER A 140 5.46 -11.32 2.40
N ILE A 141 6.55 -11.16 3.17
CA ILE A 141 7.70 -10.33 2.76
C ILE A 141 8.25 -10.70 1.39
N PRO A 142 8.61 -11.98 1.07
CA PRO A 142 9.16 -12.33 -0.24
C PRO A 142 8.19 -12.04 -1.38
N PHE A 143 6.90 -12.25 -1.14
CA PHE A 143 5.87 -11.98 -2.14
C PHE A 143 5.69 -10.48 -2.37
N ILE A 144 5.64 -9.68 -1.31
CA ILE A 144 5.60 -8.21 -1.40
C ILE A 144 6.82 -7.70 -2.17
N MET A 145 8.03 -8.17 -1.85
CA MET A 145 9.25 -7.78 -2.55
C MET A 145 9.20 -8.13 -4.05
N ALA A 146 8.66 -9.29 -4.38
CA ALA A 146 8.52 -9.73 -5.77
C ALA A 146 7.50 -8.90 -6.55
N THR A 147 6.44 -8.41 -5.90
CA THR A 147 5.33 -7.69 -6.55
C THR A 147 5.43 -6.17 -6.42
N TRP A 148 6.26 -5.64 -5.53
CA TRP A 148 6.34 -4.21 -5.19
C TRP A 148 6.57 -3.31 -6.41
N PHE A 149 7.57 -3.62 -7.25
CA PHE A 149 7.89 -2.86 -8.45
C PHE A 149 7.43 -3.52 -9.75
N SER A 150 6.91 -4.76 -9.70
CA SER A 150 6.55 -5.53 -10.90
C SER A 150 5.57 -4.81 -11.83
N PRO A 151 4.49 -4.19 -11.36
CA PRO A 151 3.57 -3.47 -12.25
C PRO A 151 4.27 -2.35 -13.02
N MET A 152 5.14 -1.58 -12.36
CA MET A 152 5.89 -0.48 -12.98
C MET A 152 6.92 -0.97 -14.00
N LEU A 153 7.61 -2.07 -13.69
CA LEU A 153 8.56 -2.70 -14.61
C LEU A 153 7.89 -3.24 -15.87
N ILE A 154 6.69 -3.80 -15.75
CA ILE A 154 5.87 -4.22 -16.89
C ILE A 154 5.46 -3.00 -17.72
N PHE A 155 4.98 -1.97 -17.06
CA PHE A 155 4.38 -0.83 -17.73
C PHE A 155 5.42 0.09 -18.39
N TYR A 156 6.45 0.51 -17.64
CA TYR A 156 7.45 1.48 -18.11
C TYR A 156 8.70 0.86 -18.75
N ASN A 157 9.12 -0.32 -18.26
CA ASN A 157 10.32 -0.99 -18.77
C ASN A 157 10.00 -2.05 -19.82
N GLN A 158 8.72 -2.25 -20.12
CA GLN A 158 8.26 -3.22 -21.12
C GLN A 158 8.69 -4.68 -20.80
N TYR A 159 8.88 -4.99 -19.51
CA TYR A 159 9.28 -6.34 -19.11
C TYR A 159 8.11 -7.32 -19.21
N GLU A 160 8.41 -8.56 -19.53
CA GLU A 160 7.50 -9.67 -19.32
C GLU A 160 7.26 -9.91 -17.82
N ALA A 161 6.12 -10.52 -17.48
CA ALA A 161 5.70 -10.67 -16.07
C ALA A 161 6.77 -11.34 -15.19
N MET A 162 7.34 -12.47 -15.64
CA MET A 162 8.37 -13.19 -14.86
C MET A 162 9.68 -12.40 -14.73
N LYS A 163 10.10 -11.69 -15.79
CA LYS A 163 11.26 -10.81 -15.74
C LYS A 163 11.02 -9.66 -14.77
N ALA A 164 9.82 -9.09 -14.77
CA ALA A 164 9.44 -8.01 -13.86
C ALA A 164 9.47 -8.46 -12.39
N ILE A 165 8.94 -9.66 -12.09
CA ILE A 165 8.97 -10.26 -10.74
C ILE A 165 10.41 -10.46 -10.26
N LYS A 166 11.26 -11.09 -11.07
CA LYS A 166 12.66 -11.33 -10.73
C LYS A 166 13.42 -10.01 -10.53
N SER A 167 13.19 -9.03 -11.40
CA SER A 167 13.83 -7.71 -11.30
C SER A 167 13.33 -6.92 -10.09
N SER A 168 12.03 -7.00 -9.76
CA SER A 168 11.45 -6.41 -8.56
C SER A 168 12.08 -7.01 -7.30
N LEU A 169 12.15 -8.33 -7.23
CA LEU A 169 12.78 -9.04 -6.11
C LEU A 169 14.26 -8.66 -5.95
N ALA A 170 15.02 -8.65 -7.04
CA ALA A 170 16.43 -8.25 -7.01
C ALA A 170 16.61 -6.79 -6.55
N GLY A 171 15.80 -5.86 -7.09
CA GLY A 171 15.85 -4.45 -6.70
C GLY A 171 15.46 -4.22 -5.24
N THR A 172 14.40 -4.87 -4.76
CA THR A 172 13.99 -4.76 -3.36
C THR A 172 14.99 -5.40 -2.41
N LEU A 173 15.61 -6.52 -2.77
CA LEU A 173 16.69 -7.15 -1.97
C LEU A 173 17.92 -6.24 -1.88
N MET A 174 18.35 -5.68 -3.01
CA MET A 174 19.53 -4.81 -3.07
C MET A 174 19.36 -3.53 -2.20
N PHE A 175 18.13 -3.02 -2.13
CA PHE A 175 17.79 -1.82 -1.36
C PHE A 175 16.91 -2.13 -0.14
N SER A 176 16.91 -3.37 0.36
CA SER A 176 16.02 -3.82 1.44
C SER A 176 16.15 -2.96 2.70
N ILE A 177 17.37 -2.68 3.15
CA ILE A 177 17.59 -1.89 4.37
C ILE A 177 17.06 -0.45 4.23
N PRO A 178 17.44 0.35 3.19
CA PRO A 178 16.87 1.69 3.04
C PRO A 178 15.37 1.70 2.80
N LEU A 179 14.79 0.74 2.07
CA LEU A 179 13.35 0.62 1.87
C LEU A 179 12.64 0.36 3.21
N LEU A 180 13.14 -0.59 3.99
CA LEU A 180 12.59 -0.93 5.30
C LEU A 180 12.69 0.26 6.27
N LEU A 181 13.81 0.98 6.30
CA LEU A 181 13.97 2.17 7.14
C LEU A 181 12.95 3.25 6.81
N VAL A 182 12.74 3.56 5.52
CA VAL A 182 11.72 4.53 5.12
C VAL A 182 10.34 4.06 5.52
N TRP A 183 10.02 2.78 5.28
CA TRP A 183 8.72 2.21 5.64
C TRP A 183 8.47 2.29 7.15
N VAL A 184 9.46 1.94 7.99
CA VAL A 184 9.37 2.06 9.46
C VAL A 184 9.19 3.51 9.90
N ILE A 185 9.91 4.47 9.29
CA ILE A 185 9.78 5.89 9.62
C ILE A 185 8.39 6.41 9.25
N LEU A 186 7.89 6.11 8.04
CA LEU A 186 6.57 6.55 7.60
C LEU A 186 5.46 5.94 8.46
N THR A 187 5.51 4.63 8.69
CA THR A 187 4.51 3.93 9.52
C THR A 187 4.58 4.37 10.97
N GLY A 188 5.78 4.48 11.53
CA GLY A 188 6.00 4.96 12.89
C GLY A 188 5.47 6.39 13.08
N SER A 189 5.76 7.29 12.13
CA SER A 189 5.22 8.66 12.16
C SER A 189 3.69 8.67 12.11
N PHE A 190 3.09 7.83 11.27
CA PHE A 190 1.64 7.68 11.18
C PHE A 190 1.03 7.20 12.52
N VAL A 191 1.61 6.18 13.13
CA VAL A 191 1.16 5.67 14.44
C VAL A 191 1.27 6.75 15.52
N VAL A 192 2.38 7.50 15.58
CA VAL A 192 2.57 8.59 16.53
C VAL A 192 1.51 9.69 16.33
N ILE A 193 1.21 10.07 15.09
CA ILE A 193 0.16 11.06 14.78
C ILE A 193 -1.21 10.58 15.30
N ILE A 194 -1.56 9.31 15.08
CA ILE A 194 -2.82 8.74 15.57
C ILE A 194 -2.87 8.74 17.10
N LEU A 195 -1.81 8.32 17.77
CA LEU A 195 -1.76 8.30 19.23
C LEU A 195 -1.90 9.69 19.83
N LEU A 196 -1.21 10.69 19.26
CA LEU A 196 -1.33 12.09 19.69
C LEU A 196 -2.74 12.65 19.46
N ALA A 197 -3.34 12.32 18.33
CA ALA A 197 -4.70 12.77 18.02
C ALA A 197 -5.74 12.12 18.93
N THR A 198 -5.66 10.81 19.15
CA THR A 198 -6.56 10.11 20.10
C THR A 198 -6.43 10.66 21.52
N PHE A 199 -5.20 10.92 21.96
CA PHE A 199 -4.97 11.58 23.23
C PHE A 199 -5.61 12.98 23.28
N PHE A 200 -5.39 13.80 22.25
CA PHE A 200 -5.98 15.14 22.17
C PHE A 200 -7.51 15.10 22.18
N PHE A 201 -8.12 14.23 21.38
CA PHE A 201 -9.59 14.10 21.36
C PHE A 201 -10.15 13.59 22.69
N SER A 202 -9.42 12.75 23.41
CA SER A 202 -9.85 12.30 24.74
C SER A 202 -9.93 13.44 25.77
N LEU A 203 -9.18 14.52 25.59
CA LEU A 203 -9.26 15.70 26.45
C LEU A 203 -10.51 16.56 26.16
N LEU A 204 -11.14 16.37 24.99
CA LEU A 204 -12.32 17.13 24.57
C LEU A 204 -13.64 16.49 25.04
N THR A 205 -13.65 15.80 26.21
CA THR A 205 -14.82 15.09 26.73
C THR A 205 -16.04 15.96 26.96
N PHE A 206 -15.82 17.28 27.14
CA PHE A 206 -16.90 18.28 27.28
C PHE A 206 -17.78 18.43 26.04
N LEU A 207 -17.32 18.02 24.84
CA LEU A 207 -18.10 18.07 23.58
C LEU A 207 -19.15 16.94 23.47
N GLY A 208 -19.16 16.01 24.39
CA GLY A 208 -20.01 14.81 24.36
C GLY A 208 -19.41 13.65 23.56
N GLN A 209 -19.67 12.44 24.00
CA GLN A 209 -19.02 11.21 23.50
C GLN A 209 -19.27 10.97 22.00
N ASN A 210 -20.48 11.23 21.50
CA ASN A 210 -20.82 11.03 20.10
C ASN A 210 -20.02 11.96 19.17
N SER A 211 -19.87 13.24 19.55
CA SER A 211 -19.10 14.23 18.78
C SER A 211 -17.62 13.86 18.74
N ILE A 212 -17.06 13.40 19.85
CA ILE A 212 -15.66 12.97 19.92
C ILE A 212 -15.44 11.74 19.03
N SER A 213 -16.32 10.74 19.10
CA SER A 213 -16.22 9.52 18.28
C SER A 213 -16.28 9.86 16.80
N PHE A 214 -17.16 10.76 16.38
CA PHE A 214 -17.25 11.23 15.00
C PHE A 214 -15.98 11.93 14.53
N LEU A 215 -15.47 12.90 15.31
CA LEU A 215 -14.25 13.65 15.00
C LEU A 215 -13.03 12.73 14.93
N THR A 216 -12.91 11.78 15.84
CA THR A 216 -11.83 10.79 15.86
C THR A 216 -11.89 9.92 14.61
N SER A 217 -13.06 9.41 14.25
CA SER A 217 -13.25 8.57 13.06
C SER A 217 -12.92 9.32 11.78
N LEU A 218 -13.36 10.58 11.66
CA LEU A 218 -13.05 11.44 10.53
C LEU A 218 -11.55 11.71 10.41
N PHE A 219 -10.89 12.03 11.53
CA PHE A 219 -9.45 12.24 11.58
C PHE A 219 -8.68 10.98 11.18
N LEU A 220 -9.07 9.82 11.69
CA LEU A 220 -8.47 8.53 11.34
C LEU A 220 -8.61 8.25 9.84
N LEU A 221 -9.78 8.48 9.26
CA LEU A 221 -10.03 8.29 7.84
C LEU A 221 -9.12 9.19 6.98
N VAL A 222 -9.04 10.49 7.30
CA VAL A 222 -8.21 11.45 6.57
C VAL A 222 -6.72 11.11 6.72
N SER A 223 -6.28 10.79 7.93
CA SER A 223 -4.88 10.43 8.22
C SER A 223 -4.48 9.13 7.49
N PHE A 224 -5.34 8.12 7.47
CA PHE A 224 -5.10 6.88 6.77
C PHE A 224 -5.07 7.08 5.25
N THR A 225 -5.95 7.94 4.73
CA THR A 225 -5.96 8.34 3.32
C THR A 225 -4.65 9.03 2.91
N ALA A 226 -4.16 9.94 3.74
CA ALA A 226 -2.88 10.62 3.52
C ALA A 226 -1.70 9.63 3.57
N TYR A 227 -1.70 8.72 4.53
CA TYR A 227 -0.69 7.68 4.68
C TYR A 227 -0.61 6.78 3.45
N ILE A 228 -1.74 6.26 2.96
CA ILE A 228 -1.80 5.45 1.73
C ILE A 228 -1.24 6.23 0.53
N SER A 229 -1.62 7.49 0.39
CA SER A 229 -1.13 8.33 -0.70
C SER A 229 0.39 8.53 -0.65
N ILE A 230 0.94 8.76 0.54
CA ILE A 230 2.40 8.88 0.75
C ILE A 230 3.11 7.56 0.42
N LEU A 231 2.52 6.40 0.73
CA LEU A 231 3.08 5.09 0.36
C LEU A 231 3.16 4.91 -1.17
N PHE A 232 2.15 5.33 -1.94
CA PHE A 232 2.23 5.30 -3.40
C PHE A 232 3.27 6.26 -3.96
N ILE A 233 3.37 7.47 -3.40
CA ILE A 233 4.43 8.41 -3.78
C ILE A 233 5.81 7.82 -3.47
N PHE A 234 5.98 7.23 -2.30
CA PHE A 234 7.21 6.55 -1.91
C PHE A 234 7.56 5.41 -2.87
N GLN A 235 6.57 4.61 -3.26
CA GLN A 235 6.75 3.55 -4.25
C GLN A 235 7.21 4.11 -5.61
N TYR A 236 6.63 5.23 -6.06
CA TYR A 236 7.07 5.94 -7.26
C TYR A 236 8.50 6.46 -7.16
N VAL A 237 8.82 7.19 -6.09
CA VAL A 237 10.14 7.81 -5.89
C VAL A 237 11.24 6.76 -5.85
N THR A 238 11.00 5.66 -5.14
CA THR A 238 11.96 4.55 -5.05
C THR A 238 12.12 3.80 -6.37
N TYR A 239 11.02 3.57 -7.11
CA TYR A 239 11.09 3.02 -8.45
C TYR A 239 11.95 3.88 -9.38
N LYS A 240 11.74 5.20 -9.38
CA LYS A 240 12.51 6.15 -10.21
C LYS A 240 14.00 6.10 -9.87
N ASP A 241 14.37 6.12 -8.59
CA ASP A 241 15.78 6.08 -8.18
C ASP A 241 16.45 4.73 -8.47
N ILE A 242 15.76 3.62 -8.30
CA ILE A 242 16.34 2.27 -8.43
C ILE A 242 16.43 1.83 -9.90
N PHE A 243 15.40 2.09 -10.71
CA PHE A 243 15.29 1.51 -12.04
C PHE A 243 15.42 2.50 -13.19
N GLU A 244 15.13 3.79 -13.00
CA GLU A 244 15.26 4.80 -14.06
C GLU A 244 16.61 5.53 -14.00
N ALA A 245 17.11 5.88 -12.82
CA ALA A 245 18.40 6.55 -12.67
C ALA A 245 19.59 5.70 -13.14
N SER A 246 19.46 4.37 -13.08
CA SER A 246 20.51 3.46 -13.60
C SER A 246 20.59 3.44 -15.12
N LYS A 247 19.54 3.80 -15.85
CA LYS A 247 19.53 3.86 -17.32
C LYS A 247 20.25 5.09 -17.89
N ILE A 248 20.40 6.14 -17.09
CA ILE A 248 21.04 7.39 -17.51
C ILE A 248 22.57 7.30 -17.42
N LYS A 249 23.09 6.28 -16.74
CA LYS A 249 24.55 6.07 -16.51
C LYS A 249 25.20 5.06 -17.46
N LEU A 250 24.45 4.50 -18.40
CA LEU A 250 24.93 3.62 -19.47
C LEU A 250 24.83 4.32 -20.82
#